data_62eae68046a477db95791c163efadd55
#
_entry.id   62eae68046a477db95791c163efadd55
#
_cell.length_a   1.000
_cell.length_b   1.000
_cell.length_c   1.000
_cell.angle_alpha   90.00
_cell.angle_beta   90.00
_cell.angle_gamma   90.00
#
_symmetry.space_group_name_H-M   'P 1'
#
loop_
_entity.id
_entity.type
_entity.pdbx_description
1 polymer ?
#
loop_
_entity_poly.entity_id
_entity_poly.type
_entity_poly.pdbx_seq_one_letter_code
_entity_poly.pdbx_strand_id
1 'polypeptide(L)'
;IPEQTLRAMIGQTLFAVSDDESRPVHTGSLFVVDEEGLTMVAVDGFRLALRREPVAEKNGTFEFVVPGASLSEVEKICRETDELVGIHQGARHILFKIGSTILISRRLEGEFLAWRQAIPRNNPIKVTANTKQLLACIDRVSLIVSEKLKSPLRCVIGEGEIDMTTKTALGNAHD
;
A
#
# COMPACT_ATOMS: atom_id res chain seq x y z
N ILE A 1 11.08 7.15 12.63
CA ILE A 1 9.79 7.60 12.09
C ILE A 1 8.72 7.51 13.18
N PRO A 2 7.76 8.46 13.32
CA PRO A 2 6.69 8.38 14.31
C PRO A 2 5.82 7.11 14.17
N GLU A 3 5.38 6.54 15.29
CA GLU A 3 4.52 5.33 15.30
C GLU A 3 3.26 5.51 14.45
N GLN A 4 2.52 6.63 14.65
CA GLN A 4 1.31 6.93 13.87
C GLN A 4 1.59 7.06 12.37
N THR A 5 2.75 7.60 11.98
CA THR A 5 3.13 7.74 10.57
C THR A 5 3.43 6.37 9.95
N LEU A 6 4.24 5.54 10.62
CA LEU A 6 4.54 4.19 10.13
C LEU A 6 3.28 3.34 10.04
N ARG A 7 2.42 3.38 11.07
CA ARG A 7 1.11 2.70 11.06
C ARG A 7 0.26 3.10 9.86
N ALA A 8 0.14 4.41 9.61
CA ALA A 8 -0.61 4.92 8.47
C ALA A 8 0.02 4.55 7.12
N MET A 9 1.36 4.52 7.01
CA MET A 9 2.06 4.05 5.80
C MET A 9 1.73 2.58 5.52
N ILE A 10 1.79 1.73 6.55
CA ILE A 10 1.47 0.31 6.42
C ILE A 10 0.00 0.13 5.99
N GLY A 11 -0.96 0.72 6.71
CA GLY A 11 -2.39 0.59 6.40
C GLY A 11 -2.76 1.08 5.00
N GLN A 12 -2.01 2.06 4.45
CA GLN A 12 -2.25 2.60 3.12
C GLN A 12 -1.52 1.87 1.99
N THR A 13 -0.66 0.90 2.29
CA THR A 13 0.09 0.16 1.27
C THR A 13 -0.10 -1.35 1.36
N LEU A 14 -0.29 -1.90 2.56
CA LEU A 14 -0.30 -3.35 2.80
C LEU A 14 -1.38 -4.10 2.00
N PHE A 15 -2.52 -3.46 1.71
CA PHE A 15 -3.60 -4.06 0.91
C PHE A 15 -3.17 -4.45 -0.52
N ALA A 16 -2.05 -3.91 -1.00
CA ALA A 16 -1.54 -4.16 -2.34
C ALA A 16 -0.40 -5.20 -2.39
N VAL A 17 -0.08 -5.89 -1.29
CA VAL A 17 0.84 -7.03 -1.34
C VAL A 17 0.19 -8.21 -2.06
N SER A 18 1.00 -9.04 -2.70
CA SER A 18 0.53 -10.23 -3.42
C SER A 18 0.29 -11.39 -2.45
N ASP A 19 -0.72 -12.20 -2.75
CA ASP A 19 -0.94 -13.51 -2.12
C ASP A 19 -0.27 -14.65 -2.92
N ASP A 20 0.36 -14.34 -4.04
CA ASP A 20 1.03 -15.31 -4.90
C ASP A 20 2.42 -15.66 -4.38
N GLU A 21 2.55 -16.81 -3.76
CA GLU A 21 3.79 -17.34 -3.22
C GLU A 21 4.82 -17.75 -4.29
N SER A 22 4.42 -17.79 -5.57
CA SER A 22 5.36 -18.05 -6.67
C SER A 22 6.38 -16.90 -6.84
N ARG A 23 6.04 -15.72 -6.33
CA ARG A 23 6.90 -14.54 -6.28
C ARG A 23 7.01 -14.02 -4.84
N PRO A 24 7.76 -14.69 -3.97
CA PRO A 24 7.78 -14.38 -2.53
C PRO A 24 8.11 -12.93 -2.22
N VAL A 25 8.96 -12.28 -3.03
CA VAL A 25 9.34 -10.88 -2.82
C VAL A 25 8.15 -9.91 -2.89
N HIS A 26 7.08 -10.27 -3.62
CA HIS A 26 5.86 -9.46 -3.72
C HIS A 26 4.84 -9.75 -2.60
N THR A 27 5.05 -10.78 -1.77
CA THR A 27 4.22 -11.03 -0.58
C THR A 27 4.59 -10.10 0.59
N GLY A 28 5.47 -9.14 0.35
CA GLY A 28 5.87 -8.10 1.28
C GLY A 28 5.90 -6.72 0.65
N SER A 29 6.18 -5.72 1.47
CA SER A 29 6.37 -4.34 1.02
C SER A 29 7.85 -3.99 0.95
N LEU A 30 8.24 -3.34 -0.13
CA LEU A 30 9.55 -2.75 -0.30
C LEU A 30 9.66 -1.48 0.53
N PHE A 31 10.73 -1.36 1.30
CA PHE A 31 11.16 -0.17 2.00
C PHE A 31 12.37 0.41 1.27
N VAL A 32 12.29 1.65 0.88
CA VAL A 32 13.41 2.42 0.31
C VAL A 32 13.66 3.62 1.22
N VAL A 33 14.84 3.66 1.80
CA VAL A 33 15.32 4.82 2.58
C VAL A 33 16.37 5.52 1.76
N ASP A 34 16.09 6.74 1.35
CA ASP A 34 16.96 7.58 0.53
C ASP A 34 16.94 9.04 1.01
N GLU A 35 17.46 9.96 0.22
CA GLU A 35 17.50 11.39 0.57
C GLU A 35 16.13 12.00 0.77
N GLU A 36 15.09 11.46 0.11
CA GLU A 36 13.72 11.96 0.19
C GLU A 36 12.96 11.39 1.40
N GLY A 37 13.52 10.41 2.11
CA GLY A 37 12.94 9.81 3.32
C GLY A 37 12.69 8.31 3.20
N LEU A 38 11.62 7.83 3.81
CA LEU A 38 11.16 6.44 3.74
C LEU A 38 10.04 6.31 2.74
N THR A 39 10.22 5.48 1.73
CA THR A 39 9.19 5.09 0.78
C THR A 39 8.81 3.63 1.02
N MET A 40 7.52 3.35 1.16
CA MET A 40 6.96 2.00 1.17
C MET A 40 6.25 1.74 -0.15
N VAL A 41 6.48 0.57 -0.75
CA VAL A 41 5.84 0.15 -2.00
C VAL A 41 5.34 -1.28 -1.87
N ALA A 42 4.10 -1.52 -2.28
CA ALA A 42 3.50 -2.84 -2.38
C ALA A 42 2.87 -3.04 -3.76
N VAL A 43 2.96 -4.26 -4.30
CA VAL A 43 2.47 -4.61 -5.64
C VAL A 43 1.93 -6.05 -5.66
N ASP A 44 0.86 -6.28 -6.44
CA ASP A 44 0.30 -7.63 -6.67
C ASP A 44 0.11 -7.98 -8.16
N GLY A 45 0.71 -7.19 -9.06
CA GLY A 45 0.60 -7.36 -10.52
C GLY A 45 -0.60 -6.63 -11.14
N PHE A 46 -1.61 -6.20 -10.37
CA PHE A 46 -2.76 -5.42 -10.85
C PHE A 46 -2.74 -3.98 -10.33
N ARG A 47 -2.19 -3.79 -9.14
CA ARG A 47 -2.15 -2.50 -8.45
C ARG A 47 -0.79 -2.29 -7.80
N LEU A 48 -0.45 -1.03 -7.61
CA LEU A 48 0.72 -0.58 -6.88
C LEU A 48 0.26 0.47 -5.88
N ALA A 49 0.58 0.26 -4.61
CA ALA A 49 0.42 1.26 -3.57
C ALA A 49 1.79 1.79 -3.14
N LEU A 50 1.89 3.11 -3.04
CA LEU A 50 3.11 3.79 -2.63
C LEU A 50 2.78 4.90 -1.65
N ARG A 51 3.54 4.96 -0.55
CA ARG A 51 3.54 6.10 0.34
C ARG A 51 4.97 6.47 0.72
N ARG A 52 5.23 7.79 0.79
CA ARG A 52 6.51 8.36 1.19
C ARG A 52 6.32 9.35 2.32
N GLU A 53 7.24 9.29 3.29
CA GLU A 53 7.30 10.21 4.41
C GLU A 53 8.74 10.63 4.68
N PRO A 54 8.99 11.88 5.08
CA PRO A 54 10.31 12.32 5.48
C PRO A 54 10.74 11.59 6.76
N VAL A 55 12.04 11.34 6.87
CA VAL A 55 12.67 10.73 8.05
C VAL A 55 13.75 11.67 8.56
N ALA A 56 13.67 12.08 9.83
CA ALA A 56 14.57 13.04 10.43
C ALA A 56 16.01 12.49 10.58
N GLU A 57 16.14 11.21 10.93
CA GLU A 57 17.43 10.56 11.16
C GLU A 57 17.55 9.30 10.32
N LYS A 58 18.60 9.21 9.52
CA LYS A 58 18.93 8.04 8.71
C LYS A 58 20.46 7.89 8.59
N ASN A 59 20.93 6.66 8.61
CA ASN A 59 22.34 6.32 8.50
C ASN A 59 22.63 5.64 7.15
N GLY A 60 22.39 6.35 6.04
CA GLY A 60 22.65 5.86 4.69
C GLY A 60 21.38 5.58 3.86
N THR A 61 21.61 5.00 2.69
CA THR A 61 20.54 4.57 1.77
C THR A 61 20.36 3.06 1.90
N PHE A 62 19.11 2.60 2.04
CA PHE A 62 18.76 1.20 2.26
C PHE A 62 17.60 0.80 1.38
N GLU A 63 17.62 -0.47 0.95
CA GLU A 63 16.50 -1.09 0.26
C GLU A 63 16.32 -2.52 0.80
N PHE A 64 15.12 -2.85 1.24
CA PHE A 64 14.79 -4.18 1.75
C PHE A 64 13.29 -4.43 1.69
N VAL A 65 12.92 -5.71 1.62
CA VAL A 65 11.51 -6.14 1.60
C VAL A 65 11.14 -6.80 2.92
N VAL A 66 10.05 -6.34 3.52
CA VAL A 66 9.49 -6.87 4.77
C VAL A 66 8.22 -7.67 4.44
N PRO A 67 8.08 -8.92 4.93
CA PRO A 67 6.87 -9.71 4.73
C PRO A 67 5.61 -8.99 5.20
N GLY A 68 4.53 -9.09 4.43
CA GLY A 68 3.25 -8.47 4.75
C GLY A 68 2.69 -8.90 6.11
N ALA A 69 2.85 -10.17 6.47
CA ALA A 69 2.46 -10.68 7.79
C ALA A 69 3.20 -9.96 8.93
N SER A 70 4.51 -9.72 8.78
CA SER A 70 5.29 -8.98 9.79
C SER A 70 4.86 -7.52 9.90
N LEU A 71 4.54 -6.89 8.76
CA LEU A 71 4.05 -5.51 8.74
C LEU A 71 2.67 -5.38 9.38
N SER A 72 1.78 -6.36 9.19
CA SER A 72 0.50 -6.40 9.88
C SER A 72 0.67 -6.45 11.41
N GLU A 73 1.68 -7.15 11.93
CA GLU A 73 1.98 -7.14 13.36
C GLU A 73 2.59 -5.80 13.81
N VAL A 74 3.50 -5.20 13.01
CA VAL A 74 4.01 -3.85 13.28
C VAL A 74 2.88 -2.83 13.37
N GLU A 75 1.92 -2.87 12.44
CA GLU A 75 0.75 -1.98 12.42
C GLU A 75 -0.09 -2.08 13.70
N LYS A 76 -0.30 -3.31 14.21
CA LYS A 76 -1.06 -3.56 15.44
C LYS A 76 -0.33 -3.06 16.69
N ILE A 77 1.01 -3.14 16.72
CA ILE A 77 1.83 -2.72 17.85
C ILE A 77 1.95 -1.19 17.88
N CYS A 78 2.06 -0.54 16.72
CA CYS A 78 2.15 0.91 16.62
C CYS A 78 0.89 1.60 17.13
N ARG A 79 1.08 2.60 17.99
CA ARG A 79 0.02 3.45 18.56
C ARG A 79 -0.13 4.73 17.74
N GLU A 80 -1.15 5.51 18.05
CA GLU A 80 -1.38 6.84 17.47
C GLU A 80 -0.61 7.91 18.26
N THR A 81 0.73 7.80 18.27
CA THR A 81 1.63 8.69 18.99
C THR A 81 2.77 9.15 18.10
N ASP A 82 3.44 10.23 18.51
CA ASP A 82 4.66 10.75 17.88
C ASP A 82 5.95 10.07 18.39
N GLU A 83 5.83 9.04 19.26
CA GLU A 83 6.99 8.24 19.68
C GLU A 83 7.66 7.60 18.46
N LEU A 84 8.97 7.52 18.48
CA LEU A 84 9.72 7.08 17.32
C LEU A 84 9.89 5.56 17.26
N VAL A 85 9.59 4.99 16.12
CA VAL A 85 9.97 3.62 15.74
C VAL A 85 11.38 3.66 15.17
N GLY A 86 12.28 2.88 15.79
CA GLY A 86 13.59 2.59 15.22
C GLY A 86 13.52 1.41 14.27
N ILE A 87 14.00 1.57 13.03
CA ILE A 87 14.09 0.51 12.03
C ILE A 87 15.56 0.22 11.76
N HIS A 88 15.99 -1.01 12.02
CA HIS A 88 17.37 -1.43 11.86
C HIS A 88 17.47 -2.58 10.86
N GLN A 89 18.31 -2.40 9.84
CA GLN A 89 18.57 -3.43 8.85
C GLN A 89 19.81 -4.24 9.24
N GLY A 90 19.62 -5.53 9.41
CA GLY A 90 20.69 -6.52 9.49
C GLY A 90 20.93 -7.23 8.15
N ALA A 91 21.85 -8.20 8.13
CA ALA A 91 22.16 -8.96 6.91
C ALA A 91 20.95 -9.73 6.37
N ARG A 92 20.15 -10.35 7.24
CA ARG A 92 18.98 -11.16 6.87
C ARG A 92 17.69 -10.79 7.61
N HIS A 93 17.77 -9.85 8.55
CA HIS A 93 16.67 -9.51 9.42
C HIS A 93 16.48 -7.99 9.46
N ILE A 94 15.25 -7.60 9.67
CA ILE A 94 14.86 -6.23 9.98
C ILE A 94 14.34 -6.22 11.41
N LEU A 95 14.76 -5.24 12.18
CA LEU A 95 14.31 -5.04 13.55
C LEU A 95 13.52 -3.75 13.64
N PHE A 96 12.33 -3.83 14.21
CA PHE A 96 11.48 -2.70 14.57
C PHE A 96 11.50 -2.54 16.09
N LYS A 97 12.00 -1.40 16.56
CA LYS A 97 11.96 -1.03 17.98
C LYS A 97 10.82 -0.04 18.19
N ILE A 98 9.80 -0.46 18.90
CA ILE A 98 8.56 0.28 19.13
C ILE A 98 8.35 0.38 20.63
N GLY A 99 8.70 1.51 21.24
CA GLY A 99 8.73 1.66 22.69
C GLY A 99 9.62 0.60 23.35
N SER A 100 9.03 -0.23 24.21
CA SER A 100 9.72 -1.36 24.89
C SER A 100 9.67 -2.67 24.09
N THR A 101 8.93 -2.70 22.94
CA THR A 101 8.76 -3.90 22.13
C THR A 101 9.80 -3.94 21.01
N ILE A 102 10.35 -5.11 20.76
CA ILE A 102 11.23 -5.38 19.63
C ILE A 102 10.61 -6.48 18.78
N LEU A 103 10.27 -6.15 17.53
CA LEU A 103 9.85 -7.12 16.54
C LEU A 103 11.00 -7.38 15.57
N ILE A 104 11.34 -8.64 15.37
CA ILE A 104 12.37 -9.05 14.42
C ILE A 104 11.70 -9.84 13.31
N SER A 105 11.88 -9.39 12.08
CA SER A 105 11.38 -10.04 10.88
C SER A 105 12.52 -10.48 9.99
N ARG A 106 12.39 -11.64 9.33
CA ARG A 106 13.27 -12.00 8.24
C ARG A 106 12.89 -11.18 7.02
N ARG A 107 13.87 -10.58 6.33
CA ARG A 107 13.62 -9.90 5.07
C ARG A 107 13.36 -10.89 3.95
N LEU A 108 12.54 -10.53 2.98
CA LEU A 108 12.40 -11.30 1.74
C LEU A 108 13.57 -10.99 0.81
N GLU A 109 14.07 -12.01 0.16
CA GLU A 109 15.17 -11.92 -0.81
C GLU A 109 14.60 -12.03 -2.24
N GLY A 110 15.23 -11.36 -3.18
CA GLY A 110 14.82 -11.33 -4.59
C GLY A 110 14.77 -9.90 -5.13
N GLU A 111 14.65 -9.82 -6.45
CA GLU A 111 14.50 -8.54 -7.15
C GLU A 111 13.05 -8.07 -7.09
N PHE A 112 12.82 -6.90 -6.51
CA PHE A 112 11.51 -6.26 -6.50
C PHE A 112 11.25 -5.60 -7.85
N LEU A 113 9.96 -5.44 -8.22
CA LEU A 113 9.56 -4.75 -9.45
C LEU A 113 10.23 -3.37 -9.56
N ALA A 114 10.65 -3.01 -10.76
CA ALA A 114 11.11 -1.65 -11.08
C ALA A 114 9.94 -0.64 -10.99
N TRP A 115 9.39 -0.48 -9.80
CA TRP A 115 8.14 0.21 -9.49
C TRP A 115 8.07 1.65 -10.00
N ARG A 116 9.22 2.35 -10.06
CA ARG A 116 9.28 3.72 -10.60
C ARG A 116 8.91 3.79 -12.08
N GLN A 117 9.15 2.71 -12.83
CA GLN A 117 8.79 2.60 -14.25
C GLN A 117 7.32 2.20 -14.43
N ALA A 118 6.73 1.51 -13.46
CA ALA A 118 5.32 1.10 -13.50
C ALA A 118 4.36 2.27 -13.25
N ILE A 119 4.83 3.37 -12.65
CA ILE A 119 4.00 4.55 -12.39
C ILE A 119 3.83 5.35 -13.69
N PRO A 120 2.59 5.52 -14.19
CA PRO A 120 2.31 6.31 -15.39
C PRO A 120 2.74 7.76 -15.21
N ARG A 121 3.42 8.31 -16.21
CA ARG A 121 3.86 9.71 -16.26
C ARG A 121 3.17 10.44 -17.40
N ASN A 122 3.10 11.76 -17.31
CA ASN A 122 2.53 12.61 -18.37
C ASN A 122 1.08 12.28 -18.71
N ASN A 123 0.25 12.00 -17.70
CA ASN A 123 -1.18 11.77 -17.89
C ASN A 123 -1.86 13.07 -18.34
N PRO A 124 -2.50 13.13 -19.53
CA PRO A 124 -3.11 14.35 -20.06
C PRO A 124 -4.42 14.71 -19.35
N ILE A 125 -5.06 13.73 -18.69
CA ILE A 125 -6.35 13.91 -18.02
C ILE A 125 -6.13 13.81 -16.51
N LYS A 126 -6.58 14.84 -15.80
CA LYS A 126 -6.61 14.88 -14.33
C LYS A 126 -8.04 15.01 -13.85
N VAL A 127 -8.45 14.09 -13.00
CA VAL A 127 -9.77 14.11 -12.36
C VAL A 127 -9.61 14.47 -10.87
N THR A 128 -10.45 15.39 -10.40
CA THR A 128 -10.53 15.76 -8.99
C THR A 128 -11.94 15.47 -8.50
N ALA A 129 -12.09 14.62 -7.49
CA ALA A 129 -13.37 14.27 -6.92
C ALA A 129 -13.36 14.38 -5.40
N ASN A 130 -14.53 14.59 -4.79
CA ASN A 130 -14.68 14.54 -3.35
C ASN A 130 -14.57 13.09 -2.88
N THR A 131 -13.62 12.80 -1.99
CA THR A 131 -13.33 11.43 -1.53
C THR A 131 -14.55 10.74 -0.90
N LYS A 132 -15.36 11.46 -0.10
CA LYS A 132 -16.53 10.87 0.56
C LYS A 132 -17.62 10.51 -0.44
N GLN A 133 -17.85 11.37 -1.46
CA GLN A 133 -18.83 11.12 -2.50
C GLN A 133 -18.40 9.95 -3.39
N LEU A 134 -17.13 9.92 -3.80
CA LEU A 134 -16.57 8.84 -4.60
C LEU A 134 -16.65 7.51 -3.87
N LEU A 135 -16.28 7.47 -2.58
CA LEU A 135 -16.37 6.27 -1.76
C LEU A 135 -17.82 5.78 -1.66
N ALA A 136 -18.77 6.68 -1.36
CA ALA A 136 -20.19 6.32 -1.24
C ALA A 136 -20.75 5.79 -2.57
N CYS A 137 -20.35 6.32 -3.72
CA CYS A 137 -20.71 5.82 -5.04
C CYS A 137 -20.14 4.40 -5.28
N ILE A 138 -18.85 4.19 -5.00
CA ILE A 138 -18.21 2.87 -5.10
C ILE A 138 -18.93 1.86 -4.23
N ASP A 139 -19.24 2.20 -2.98
CA ASP A 139 -19.92 1.31 -2.03
C ASP A 139 -21.31 0.89 -2.56
N ARG A 140 -22.10 1.84 -3.08
CA ARG A 140 -23.44 1.53 -3.63
C ARG A 140 -23.37 0.60 -4.83
N VAL A 141 -22.49 0.90 -5.80
CA VAL A 141 -22.37 0.10 -7.02
C VAL A 141 -21.76 -1.27 -6.73
N SER A 142 -20.92 -1.37 -5.69
CA SER A 142 -20.26 -2.62 -5.30
C SER A 142 -21.18 -3.62 -4.59
N LEU A 143 -22.39 -3.23 -4.16
CA LEU A 143 -23.31 -4.11 -3.42
C LEU A 143 -23.64 -5.42 -4.14
N ILE A 144 -23.60 -5.44 -5.47
CA ILE A 144 -23.88 -6.63 -6.29
C ILE A 144 -22.60 -7.36 -6.72
N VAL A 145 -21.41 -6.82 -6.38
CA VAL A 145 -20.13 -7.46 -6.68
C VAL A 145 -19.80 -8.45 -5.57
N SER A 146 -19.40 -9.66 -5.93
CA SER A 146 -18.88 -10.64 -4.98
C SER A 146 -17.42 -10.94 -5.27
N GLU A 147 -16.67 -11.30 -4.23
CA GLU A 147 -15.26 -11.72 -4.37
C GLU A 147 -15.08 -12.88 -5.36
N LYS A 148 -16.08 -13.78 -5.46
CA LYS A 148 -16.05 -14.91 -6.39
C LYS A 148 -16.22 -14.48 -7.85
N LEU A 149 -17.01 -13.44 -8.10
CA LEU A 149 -17.34 -13.00 -9.46
C LEU A 149 -16.32 -12.03 -10.04
N LYS A 150 -15.51 -11.37 -9.18
CA LYS A 150 -14.46 -10.39 -9.57
C LYS A 150 -14.91 -9.42 -10.67
N SER A 151 -16.20 -9.03 -10.63
CA SER A 151 -16.76 -8.14 -11.64
C SER A 151 -16.18 -6.74 -11.51
N PRO A 152 -15.65 -6.13 -12.59
CA PRO A 152 -15.06 -4.82 -12.51
C PRO A 152 -16.10 -3.71 -12.37
N LEU A 153 -15.74 -2.65 -11.68
CA LEU A 153 -16.42 -1.36 -11.78
C LEU A 153 -15.89 -0.63 -13.01
N ARG A 154 -16.80 -0.25 -13.90
CA ARG A 154 -16.51 0.61 -15.04
C ARG A 154 -16.81 2.04 -14.65
N CYS A 155 -15.79 2.91 -14.73
CA CYS A 155 -15.94 4.34 -14.51
C CYS A 155 -15.86 5.06 -15.87
N VAL A 156 -16.85 5.88 -16.17
CA VAL A 156 -16.86 6.79 -17.31
C VAL A 156 -16.81 8.21 -16.74
N ILE A 157 -15.79 8.96 -17.14
CA ILE A 157 -15.55 10.29 -16.61
C ILE A 157 -16.01 11.29 -17.66
N GLY A 158 -16.99 12.09 -17.28
CA GLY A 158 -17.55 13.19 -18.07
C GLY A 158 -17.18 14.55 -17.50
N GLU A 159 -17.80 15.60 -18.04
CA GLU A 159 -17.64 16.95 -17.55
C GLU A 159 -18.51 17.15 -16.29
N GLY A 160 -17.86 17.22 -15.12
CA GLY A 160 -18.53 17.42 -13.84
C GLY A 160 -19.16 16.18 -13.21
N GLU A 161 -19.04 15.00 -13.85
CA GLU A 161 -19.65 13.75 -13.38
C GLU A 161 -18.74 12.54 -13.59
N ILE A 162 -18.98 11.50 -12.81
CA ILE A 162 -18.36 10.18 -12.95
C ILE A 162 -19.48 9.15 -12.90
N ASP A 163 -19.76 8.51 -14.04
CA ASP A 163 -20.68 7.37 -14.10
C ASP A 163 -19.99 6.09 -13.68
N MET A 164 -20.53 5.39 -12.71
CA MET A 164 -20.04 4.08 -12.27
C MET A 164 -21.04 2.98 -12.56
N THR A 165 -20.59 1.94 -13.23
CA THR A 165 -21.43 0.78 -13.58
C THR A 165 -20.72 -0.52 -13.28
N THR A 166 -21.49 -1.53 -12.89
CA THR A 166 -21.04 -2.92 -12.84
C THR A 166 -22.13 -3.85 -13.35
N LYS A 167 -21.72 -4.97 -13.94
CA LYS A 167 -22.59 -6.04 -14.41
C LYS A 167 -22.18 -7.36 -13.78
N THR A 168 -23.14 -8.04 -13.18
CA THR A 168 -22.95 -9.36 -12.57
C THR A 168 -24.08 -10.30 -12.99
N ALA A 169 -23.97 -11.58 -12.63
CA ALA A 169 -25.08 -12.53 -12.82
C ALA A 169 -26.32 -12.16 -12.00
N LEU A 170 -26.19 -11.33 -10.96
CA LEU A 170 -27.29 -10.86 -10.10
C LEU A 170 -28.03 -9.66 -10.70
N GLY A 171 -27.42 -8.95 -11.66
CA GLY A 171 -28.00 -7.77 -12.28
C GLY A 171 -26.97 -6.69 -12.62
N ASN A 172 -27.47 -5.48 -12.87
CA ASN A 172 -26.66 -4.30 -13.16
C ASN A 172 -26.86 -3.27 -12.05
N ALA A 173 -25.78 -2.63 -11.63
CA ALA A 173 -25.82 -1.44 -10.78
C ALA A 173 -25.20 -0.24 -11.52
N HIS A 174 -25.77 0.93 -11.25
CA HIS A 174 -25.35 2.21 -11.85
C HIS A 174 -25.51 3.32 -10.81
N ASP A 175 -24.58 4.25 -10.77
CA ASP A 175 -24.62 5.45 -9.91
C ASP A 175 -23.81 6.60 -10.53
#